data_3a0cb6469ac5a807e69f01b25504fb03
#
_entry.id   3a0cb6469ac5a807e69f01b25504fb03
#
_cell.length_a   1.000
_cell.length_b   1.000
_cell.length_c   1.000
_cell.angle_alpha   90.00
_cell.angle_beta   90.00
_cell.angle_gamma   90.00
#
_symmetry.space_group_name_H-M   'P 1'
#
loop_
_entity.id
_entity.type
_entity.pdbx_description
1 polymer ?
#
loop_
_entity_poly.entity_id
_entity_poly.type
_entity_poly.pdbx_seq_one_letter_code
_entity_poly.pdbx_strand_id
1 'polypeptide(L)'
;MSKKLLIGNEAVARGLYEGGLRVASSYPGTPSTEITECIAKYDDVYSEWAPNEKVAMEVAVGSSIAGARSFCGMKHVGLNVAADPLFTASYTGVNAGMVIA
;
A
#
# COMPACT_ATOMS: atom_id res chain seq x y z
N MET A 1 15.80 -17.03 -14.20
CA MET A 1 14.54 -16.34 -13.85
C MET A 1 13.37 -17.19 -14.28
N SER A 2 12.46 -17.48 -13.38
CA SER A 2 11.27 -18.28 -13.69
C SER A 2 10.12 -17.37 -14.15
N LYS A 3 9.29 -17.89 -15.05
CA LYS A 3 8.07 -17.22 -15.47
C LYS A 3 6.90 -17.79 -14.69
N LYS A 4 5.97 -16.92 -14.27
CA LYS A 4 4.76 -17.32 -13.57
C LYS A 4 3.56 -16.68 -14.21
N LEU A 5 2.44 -17.39 -14.20
CA LEU A 5 1.15 -16.85 -14.59
C LEU A 5 0.49 -16.28 -13.33
N LEU A 6 0.23 -14.97 -13.33
CA LEU A 6 -0.34 -14.26 -12.19
C LEU A 6 -1.60 -13.53 -12.61
N ILE A 7 -2.59 -13.47 -11.71
CA ILE A 7 -3.70 -12.53 -11.89
C ILE A 7 -3.22 -11.11 -11.57
N GLY A 8 -3.97 -10.08 -12.00
CA GLY A 8 -3.54 -8.70 -11.90
C GLY A 8 -3.11 -8.26 -10.51
N ASN A 9 -3.90 -8.58 -9.46
CA ASN A 9 -3.57 -8.20 -8.09
C ASN A 9 -2.30 -8.87 -7.59
N GLU A 10 -2.06 -10.12 -7.97
CA GLU A 10 -0.81 -10.81 -7.63
C GLU A 10 0.38 -10.17 -8.33
N ALA A 11 0.22 -9.76 -9.58
CA ALA A 11 1.26 -9.10 -10.34
C ALA A 11 1.64 -7.75 -9.72
N VAL A 12 0.64 -6.97 -9.28
CA VAL A 12 0.88 -5.70 -8.59
C VAL A 12 1.64 -5.93 -7.29
N ALA A 13 1.22 -6.92 -6.49
CA ALA A 13 1.89 -7.26 -5.24
C ALA A 13 3.35 -7.66 -5.48
N ARG A 14 3.59 -8.47 -6.51
CA ARG A 14 4.96 -8.89 -6.85
C ARG A 14 5.82 -7.70 -7.30
N GLY A 15 5.25 -6.81 -8.10
CA GLY A 15 5.95 -5.60 -8.55
C GLY A 15 6.32 -4.69 -7.37
N LEU A 16 5.40 -4.52 -6.42
CA LEU A 16 5.67 -3.75 -5.20
C LEU A 16 6.83 -4.37 -4.40
N TYR A 17 6.81 -5.69 -4.24
CA TYR A 17 7.87 -6.39 -3.53
C TYR A 17 9.22 -6.22 -4.22
N GLU A 18 9.26 -6.40 -5.54
CA GLU A 18 10.50 -6.24 -6.32
C GLU A 18 10.98 -4.79 -6.31
N GLY A 19 10.06 -3.83 -6.18
CA GLY A 19 10.38 -2.42 -6.06
C GLY A 19 10.91 -2.00 -4.70
N GLY A 20 11.02 -2.92 -3.75
CA GLY A 20 11.60 -2.64 -2.44
C GLY A 20 10.60 -2.25 -1.38
N LEU A 21 9.33 -2.66 -1.53
CA LEU A 21 8.29 -2.37 -0.53
C LEU A 21 8.69 -2.89 0.85
N ARG A 22 8.48 -2.08 1.88
CA ARG A 22 8.74 -2.45 3.27
C ARG A 22 7.51 -2.42 4.15
N VAL A 23 6.55 -1.54 3.87
CA VAL A 23 5.34 -1.36 4.68
C VAL A 23 4.13 -1.34 3.78
N ALA A 24 3.15 -2.18 4.08
CA ALA A 24 1.84 -2.17 3.42
C ALA A 24 0.77 -1.94 4.48
N SER A 25 -0.07 -0.94 4.25
CA SER A 25 -1.15 -0.57 5.15
C SER A 25 -2.42 -0.42 4.33
N SER A 26 -3.47 -1.14 4.69
CA SER A 26 -4.65 -1.22 3.83
C SER A 26 -5.93 -1.32 4.66
N TYR A 27 -7.05 -0.96 4.02
CA TYR A 27 -8.37 -1.29 4.52
C TYR A 27 -9.07 -2.18 3.49
N PRO A 28 -9.71 -3.28 3.91
CA PRO A 28 -10.28 -4.24 2.96
C PRO A 28 -11.34 -3.61 2.05
N GLY A 29 -11.29 -3.96 0.76
CA GLY A 29 -12.27 -3.51 -0.23
C GLY A 29 -11.94 -4.03 -1.61
N THR A 30 -12.98 -4.47 -2.32
CA THR A 30 -12.86 -4.95 -3.68
C THR A 30 -12.56 -3.79 -4.63
N PRO A 31 -11.69 -3.94 -5.62
CA PRO A 31 -10.99 -5.17 -6.01
C PRO A 31 -9.58 -5.33 -5.44
N SER A 32 -9.09 -4.40 -4.65
CA SER A 32 -7.67 -4.33 -4.28
C SER A 32 -7.27 -5.12 -3.03
N THR A 33 -8.22 -5.71 -2.31
CA THR A 33 -7.93 -6.50 -1.11
C THR A 33 -6.87 -7.57 -1.34
N GLU A 34 -6.93 -8.26 -2.49
CA GLU A 34 -6.02 -9.35 -2.80
C GLU A 34 -4.57 -8.91 -2.95
N ILE A 35 -4.32 -7.65 -3.29
CA ILE A 35 -2.96 -7.11 -3.36
C ILE A 35 -2.30 -7.22 -1.99
N THR A 36 -2.98 -6.75 -0.95
CA THR A 36 -2.46 -6.80 0.42
C THR A 36 -2.35 -8.23 0.93
N GLU A 37 -3.32 -9.08 0.59
CA GLU A 37 -3.26 -10.50 0.94
C GLU A 37 -2.02 -11.18 0.35
N CYS A 38 -1.69 -10.85 -0.90
CA CYS A 38 -0.48 -11.40 -1.54
C CYS A 38 0.79 -10.84 -0.91
N ILE A 39 0.81 -9.56 -0.56
CA ILE A 39 1.96 -8.93 0.10
C ILE A 39 2.22 -9.57 1.46
N ALA A 40 1.17 -9.93 2.19
CA ALA A 40 1.29 -10.52 3.52
C ALA A 40 2.07 -11.85 3.53
N LYS A 41 2.26 -12.47 2.37
CA LYS A 41 3.05 -13.71 2.26
C LYS A 41 4.56 -13.48 2.30
N TYR A 42 5.01 -12.23 2.17
CA TYR A 42 6.43 -11.90 2.20
C TYR A 42 6.84 -11.54 3.62
N ASP A 43 7.73 -12.32 4.23
CA ASP A 43 8.12 -12.18 5.64
C ASP A 43 8.87 -10.89 5.94
N ASP A 44 9.55 -10.32 4.94
CA ASP A 44 10.35 -9.12 5.11
C ASP A 44 9.59 -7.82 4.83
N VAL A 45 8.27 -7.90 4.64
CA VAL A 45 7.39 -6.75 4.48
C VAL A 45 6.44 -6.68 5.66
N TYR A 46 6.39 -5.53 6.32
CA TYR A 46 5.38 -5.29 7.35
C TYR A 46 4.05 -5.00 6.67
N SER A 47 3.05 -5.84 6.90
CA SER A 47 1.74 -5.72 6.27
C SER A 47 0.66 -5.77 7.36
N GLU A 48 -0.21 -4.78 7.38
CA GLU A 48 -1.24 -4.67 8.42
C GLU A 48 -2.52 -4.07 7.86
N TRP A 49 -3.66 -4.59 8.32
CA TRP A 49 -4.95 -3.99 8.06
C TRP A 49 -5.18 -2.86 9.08
N ALA A 50 -5.65 -1.73 8.59
CA ALA A 50 -5.97 -0.58 9.42
C ALA A 50 -7.47 -0.54 9.74
N PRO A 51 -7.90 0.21 10.77
CA PRO A 51 -9.33 0.32 11.10
C PRO A 51 -10.15 1.12 10.07
N ASN A 52 -9.51 1.93 9.26
CA ASN A 52 -10.15 2.64 8.13
C ASN A 52 -9.08 3.16 7.17
N GLU A 53 -9.52 3.70 6.05
CA GLU A 53 -8.63 4.16 4.98
C GLU A 53 -7.77 5.36 5.41
N LYS A 54 -8.32 6.23 6.25
CA LYS A 54 -7.55 7.39 6.73
C LYS A 54 -6.33 6.94 7.53
N VAL A 55 -6.53 6.01 8.47
CA VAL A 55 -5.43 5.45 9.27
C VAL A 55 -4.45 4.69 8.38
N ALA A 56 -4.96 3.90 7.43
CA ALA A 56 -4.11 3.17 6.50
C ALA A 56 -3.18 4.13 5.74
N MET A 57 -3.74 5.22 5.22
CA MET A 57 -2.97 6.22 4.49
C MET A 57 -1.97 6.94 5.39
N GLU A 58 -2.35 7.25 6.62
CA GLU A 58 -1.46 7.92 7.57
C GLU A 58 -0.25 7.05 7.92
N VAL A 59 -0.46 5.74 8.09
CA VAL A 59 0.64 4.80 8.33
C VAL A 59 1.58 4.76 7.12
N ALA A 60 1.03 4.69 5.91
CA ALA A 60 1.84 4.67 4.70
C ALA A 60 2.65 5.96 4.53
N VAL A 61 2.02 7.10 4.77
CA VAL A 61 2.70 8.41 4.70
C VAL A 61 3.82 8.51 5.74
N GLY A 62 3.54 8.14 6.98
CA GLY A 62 4.54 8.15 8.03
C GLY A 62 5.71 7.23 7.73
N SER A 63 5.44 6.05 7.18
CA SER A 63 6.48 5.10 6.77
C SER A 63 7.37 5.71 5.68
N SER A 64 6.76 6.36 4.70
CA SER A 64 7.51 7.03 3.63
C SER A 64 8.38 8.16 4.17
N ILE A 65 7.85 8.98 5.07
CA ILE A 65 8.63 10.06 5.70
C ILE A 65 9.84 9.49 6.43
N ALA A 66 9.67 8.34 7.08
CA ALA A 66 10.75 7.66 7.80
C ALA A 66 11.76 6.96 6.87
N GLY A 67 11.51 6.92 5.58
CA GLY A 67 12.44 6.36 4.60
C GLY A 67 12.08 4.97 4.10
N ALA A 68 10.93 4.42 4.46
CA ALA A 68 10.49 3.10 4.02
C ALA A 68 9.51 3.23 2.84
N ARG A 69 9.77 2.51 1.76
CA ARG A 69 8.82 2.43 0.64
C ARG A 69 7.55 1.78 1.12
N SER A 70 6.41 2.41 0.84
CA SER A 70 5.13 2.00 1.40
C SER A 70 4.05 1.87 0.34
N PHE A 71 3.01 1.12 0.70
CA PHE A 71 1.83 0.89 -0.12
C PHE A 71 0.59 1.10 0.74
N CYS A 72 -0.41 1.76 0.19
CA CYS A 72 -1.72 1.92 0.80
C CYS A 72 -2.78 1.38 -0.13
N GLY A 73 -3.55 0.40 0.33
CA GLY A 73 -4.61 -0.24 -0.47
C GLY A 73 -5.99 0.08 0.05
N MET A 74 -6.92 0.32 -0.87
CA MET A 74 -8.31 0.62 -0.52
C MET A 74 -9.21 0.44 -1.73
N LYS A 75 -10.52 0.35 -1.50
CA LYS A 75 -11.49 0.38 -2.59
C LYS A 75 -11.57 1.80 -3.17
N HIS A 76 -12.17 1.93 -4.35
CA HIS A 76 -12.22 3.22 -5.06
C HIS A 76 -12.83 4.37 -4.24
N VAL A 77 -13.96 4.12 -3.54
CA VAL A 77 -14.59 5.16 -2.70
C VAL A 77 -13.89 5.36 -1.36
N GLY A 78 -13.00 4.45 -0.99
CA GLY A 78 -12.18 4.61 0.22
C GLY A 78 -11.28 5.83 0.16
N LEU A 79 -10.99 6.31 -1.04
CA LEU A 79 -10.18 7.51 -1.24
C LEU A 79 -10.82 8.73 -0.58
N ASN A 80 -12.15 8.79 -0.52
CA ASN A 80 -12.84 9.88 0.18
C ASN A 80 -12.51 9.91 1.67
N VAL A 81 -12.38 8.75 2.29
CA VAL A 81 -12.01 8.63 3.71
C VAL A 81 -10.54 8.99 3.89
N ALA A 82 -9.70 8.64 2.95
CA ALA A 82 -8.27 8.90 3.00
C ALA A 82 -7.88 10.28 2.49
N ALA A 83 -8.84 11.13 2.12
CA ALA A 83 -8.58 12.41 1.45
C ALA A 83 -7.70 13.33 2.30
N ASP A 84 -7.95 13.41 3.60
CA ASP A 84 -7.17 14.27 4.50
C ASP A 84 -5.66 13.95 4.42
N PRO A 85 -5.21 12.74 4.76
CA PRO A 85 -3.77 12.45 4.67
C PRO A 85 -3.26 12.46 3.21
N LEU A 86 -4.11 12.15 2.24
CA LEU A 86 -3.71 12.19 0.83
C LEU A 86 -3.36 13.62 0.40
N PHE A 87 -4.23 14.57 0.68
CA PHE A 87 -3.97 15.97 0.35
C PHE A 87 -2.80 16.53 1.14
N THR A 88 -2.68 16.14 2.41
CA THR A 88 -1.55 16.55 3.23
C THR A 88 -0.23 15.99 2.67
N ALA A 89 -0.21 14.73 2.24
CA ALA A 89 0.98 14.13 1.63
C ALA A 89 1.40 14.88 0.35
N SER A 90 0.43 15.26 -0.46
CA SER A 90 0.69 16.05 -1.67
C SER A 90 1.27 17.42 -1.32
N TYR A 91 0.78 18.02 -0.26
CA TYR A 91 1.14 19.36 0.18
C TYR A 91 2.54 19.39 0.82
N THR A 92 2.83 18.46 1.71
CA THR A 92 4.10 18.42 2.44
C THR A 92 5.18 17.60 1.74
N GLY A 93 4.78 16.71 0.84
CA GLY A 93 5.69 15.75 0.22
C GLY A 93 5.96 14.55 1.12
N VAL A 94 6.56 13.53 0.54
CA VAL A 94 7.01 12.33 1.23
C VAL A 94 8.47 12.08 0.85
N ASN A 95 9.14 11.23 1.63
CA ASN A 95 10.57 10.97 1.43
C ASN A 95 10.82 9.75 0.52
N ALA A 96 10.32 8.59 0.93
CA ALA A 96 10.48 7.36 0.15
C ALA A 96 9.28 7.16 -0.78
N GLY A 97 9.42 6.28 -1.77
CA GLY A 97 8.33 6.00 -2.70
C GLY A 97 7.09 5.46 -2.00
N MET A 98 5.92 5.89 -2.44
CA MET A 98 4.64 5.44 -1.91
C MET A 98 3.68 5.20 -3.05
N VAL A 99 2.99 4.06 -3.01
CA VAL A 99 1.99 3.67 -4.01
C VAL A 99 0.63 3.55 -3.35
N ILE A 100 -0.38 4.08 -4.02
CA ILE A 100 -1.78 3.96 -3.59
C ILE A 100 -2.53 3.19 -4.67
N ALA A 101 -3.24 2.16 -4.27
CA ALA A 101 -4.05 1.36 -5.21
C ALA A 101 -5.39 0.93 -4.60
#